data_2ded43b599ef2fbd7baa2ef01eda47ed
#
_entry.id   2ded43b599ef2fbd7baa2ef01eda47ed
#
_cell.length_a   1.000
_cell.length_b   1.000
_cell.length_c   1.000
_cell.angle_alpha   90.00
_cell.angle_beta   90.00
_cell.angle_gamma   90.00
#
_symmetry.space_group_name_H-M   'P 1'
#
loop_
_entity.id
_entity.type
_entity.pdbx_description
1 polymer ?
#
loop_
_entity_poly.entity_id
_entity_poly.type
_entity_poly.pdbx_seq_one_letter_code
_entity_poly.pdbx_strand_id
1 'polypeptide(L)'
;MVTEEDVRRLALTLPGTTEKSMYGTPAFYVRGKWFARIREEGDVLVLPVPAEEEKAGLIAAEPAKFFTTPHYDGHAIVLARFGAVDAEEMGELLTEAWRLRAPKRLAAEFDARA
;
A
#
# COMPACT_ATOMS: atom_id res chain seq x y z
N MET A 1 5.53 -14.93 -7.69
CA MET A 1 5.42 -13.49 -7.97
C MET A 1 4.04 -12.98 -7.55
N VAL A 2 4.00 -11.85 -6.87
CA VAL A 2 2.72 -11.24 -6.46
C VAL A 2 1.98 -10.71 -7.69
N THR A 3 0.68 -10.93 -7.75
CA THR A 3 -0.17 -10.49 -8.86
C THR A 3 -1.18 -9.45 -8.36
N GLU A 4 -1.86 -8.80 -9.29
CA GLU A 4 -2.95 -7.88 -8.96
C GLU A 4 -4.04 -8.59 -8.13
N GLU A 5 -4.37 -9.84 -8.47
CA GLU A 5 -5.35 -10.62 -7.71
C GLU A 5 -4.89 -10.88 -6.27
N ASP A 6 -3.60 -11.14 -6.07
CA ASP A 6 -3.03 -11.31 -4.73
C ASP A 6 -3.20 -10.03 -3.92
N VAL A 7 -2.90 -8.88 -4.52
CA VAL A 7 -3.06 -7.58 -3.86
C VAL A 7 -4.51 -7.36 -3.47
N ARG A 8 -5.45 -7.61 -4.39
CA ARG A 8 -6.88 -7.45 -4.13
C ARG A 8 -7.32 -8.32 -2.98
N ARG A 9 -6.95 -9.59 -3.00
CA ARG A 9 -7.31 -10.54 -1.96
C ARG A 9 -6.78 -10.09 -0.60
N LEU A 10 -5.52 -9.71 -0.54
CA LEU A 10 -4.89 -9.28 0.70
C LEU A 10 -5.51 -7.98 1.24
N ALA A 11 -5.72 -7.00 0.36
CA ALA A 11 -6.28 -5.71 0.76
C ALA A 11 -7.70 -5.86 1.29
N LEU A 12 -8.52 -6.68 0.64
CA LEU A 12 -9.92 -6.82 1.00
C LEU A 12 -10.14 -7.63 2.29
N THR A 13 -9.11 -8.31 2.81
CA THR A 13 -9.22 -8.94 4.13
C THR A 13 -9.11 -7.91 5.26
N LEU A 14 -8.62 -6.71 4.99
CA LEU A 14 -8.46 -5.68 6.01
C LEU A 14 -9.82 -5.01 6.28
N PRO A 15 -10.18 -4.82 7.57
CA PRO A 15 -11.52 -4.33 7.93
C PRO A 15 -11.86 -2.98 7.30
N GLY A 16 -13.11 -2.82 6.87
CA GLY A 16 -13.60 -1.57 6.33
C GLY A 16 -13.05 -1.19 4.97
N THR A 17 -12.39 -2.13 4.29
CA THR A 17 -11.75 -1.86 3.00
C THR A 17 -12.73 -2.08 1.84
N THR A 18 -12.72 -1.14 0.90
CA THR A 18 -13.46 -1.25 -0.36
C THR A 18 -12.52 -0.99 -1.52
N GLU A 19 -12.87 -1.54 -2.66
CA GLU A 19 -12.14 -1.31 -3.91
C GLU A 19 -12.93 -0.36 -4.79
N LYS A 20 -12.24 0.66 -5.34
CA LYS A 20 -12.82 1.58 -6.31
C LYS A 20 -11.77 1.90 -7.35
N SER A 21 -12.22 2.30 -8.54
CA SER A 21 -11.29 2.76 -9.56
C SER A 21 -10.78 4.16 -9.23
N MET A 22 -9.48 4.38 -9.43
CA MET A 22 -8.85 5.69 -9.35
C MET A 22 -8.01 5.86 -10.61
N TYR A 23 -8.34 6.85 -11.44
CA TYR A 23 -7.65 7.08 -12.72
C TYR A 23 -7.63 5.83 -13.60
N GLY A 24 -8.73 5.04 -13.55
CA GLY A 24 -8.86 3.84 -14.37
C GLY A 24 -8.14 2.62 -13.84
N THR A 25 -7.52 2.67 -12.66
CA THR A 25 -6.81 1.55 -12.05
C THR A 25 -7.43 1.18 -10.71
N PRO A 26 -7.26 -0.08 -10.24
CA PRO A 26 -7.79 -0.48 -8.95
C PRO A 26 -7.15 0.29 -7.80
N ALA A 27 -7.96 0.77 -6.86
CA ALA A 27 -7.49 1.42 -5.66
C ALA A 27 -8.29 0.91 -4.47
N PHE A 28 -7.68 0.95 -3.29
CA PHE A 28 -8.28 0.42 -2.07
C PHE A 28 -8.39 1.52 -1.03
N TYR A 29 -9.56 1.58 -0.40
CA TYR A 29 -9.92 2.63 0.55
C TYR A 29 -10.38 2.01 1.85
N VAL A 30 -10.04 2.65 2.97
CA VAL A 30 -10.60 2.31 4.27
C VAL A 30 -11.41 3.51 4.76
N ARG A 31 -12.72 3.28 4.94
CA ARG A 31 -13.63 4.35 5.38
C ARG A 31 -13.48 5.61 4.52
N GLY A 32 -13.35 5.43 3.21
CA GLY A 32 -13.28 6.53 2.25
C GLY A 32 -11.89 7.14 2.07
N LYS A 33 -10.88 6.64 2.78
CA LYS A 33 -9.51 7.14 2.65
C LYS A 33 -8.67 6.16 1.87
N TRP A 34 -8.03 6.63 0.81
CA TRP A 34 -7.14 5.84 -0.02
C TRP A 34 -5.93 5.34 0.76
N PHE A 35 -5.57 4.06 0.60
CA PHE A 35 -4.35 3.53 1.21
C PHE A 35 -3.49 2.70 0.27
N ALA A 36 -3.98 2.35 -0.93
CA ALA A 36 -3.18 1.61 -1.90
C ALA A 36 -3.79 1.79 -3.28
N ARG A 37 -2.94 1.84 -4.30
CA ARG A 37 -3.39 1.92 -5.69
C ARG A 37 -2.44 1.11 -6.56
N ILE A 38 -2.99 0.38 -7.51
CA ILE A 38 -2.20 -0.33 -8.51
C ILE A 38 -1.98 0.64 -9.67
N ARG A 39 -0.73 0.82 -10.09
CA ARG A 39 -0.41 1.74 -11.18
C ARG A 39 -0.83 1.15 -12.52
N GLU A 40 -0.81 2.01 -13.54
CA GLU A 40 -1.26 1.66 -14.90
C GLU A 40 -0.49 0.48 -15.46
N GLU A 41 0.77 0.29 -15.10
CA GLU A 41 1.60 -0.84 -15.54
C GLU A 41 1.07 -2.18 -15.03
N GLY A 42 0.31 -2.18 -13.93
CA GLY A 42 -0.29 -3.39 -13.38
C GLY A 42 0.61 -4.20 -12.46
N ASP A 43 1.86 -3.77 -12.26
CA ASP A 43 2.85 -4.50 -11.45
C ASP A 43 3.56 -3.62 -10.43
N VAL A 44 2.99 -2.46 -10.13
CA VAL A 44 3.53 -1.50 -9.16
C VAL A 44 2.41 -1.04 -8.24
N LEU A 45 2.68 -1.07 -6.93
CA LEU A 45 1.74 -0.61 -5.91
C LEU A 45 2.18 0.75 -5.39
N VAL A 46 1.24 1.67 -5.26
CA VAL A 46 1.45 3.01 -4.70
C VAL A 46 0.91 3.02 -3.28
N LEU A 47 1.74 3.38 -2.30
CA LEU A 47 1.40 3.29 -0.88
C LEU A 47 1.79 4.57 -0.13
N PRO A 48 0.97 5.02 0.84
CA PRO A 48 1.42 6.04 1.78
C PRO A 48 2.37 5.43 2.81
N VAL A 49 3.27 6.24 3.32
CA VAL A 49 4.16 5.90 4.43
C VAL A 49 4.06 7.01 5.48
N PRO A 50 4.53 6.79 6.73
CA PRO A 50 4.35 7.78 7.79
C PRO A 50 4.99 9.14 7.52
N ALA A 51 6.16 9.17 6.86
CA ALA A 51 6.87 10.40 6.59
C ALA A 51 7.84 10.21 5.44
N GLU A 52 8.36 11.32 4.91
CA GLU A 52 9.35 11.26 3.83
C GLU A 52 10.64 10.56 4.25
N GLU A 53 10.99 10.60 5.54
CA GLU A 53 12.17 9.90 6.04
C GLU A 53 12.02 8.38 5.88
N GLU A 54 10.84 7.82 6.15
CA GLU A 54 10.59 6.41 5.94
C GLU A 54 10.65 6.05 4.47
N LYS A 55 10.13 6.92 3.61
CA LYS A 55 10.20 6.73 2.16
C LYS A 55 11.66 6.67 1.71
N ALA A 56 12.46 7.64 2.13
CA ALA A 56 13.87 7.69 1.77
C ALA A 56 14.63 6.47 2.29
N GLY A 57 14.33 6.05 3.51
CA GLY A 57 14.94 4.87 4.11
C GLY A 57 14.62 3.58 3.36
N LEU A 58 13.37 3.40 2.95
CA LEU A 58 12.96 2.22 2.17
C LEU A 58 13.69 2.16 0.84
N ILE A 59 13.74 3.28 0.13
CA ILE A 59 14.38 3.35 -1.19
C ILE A 59 15.88 3.12 -1.06
N ALA A 60 16.52 3.70 -0.05
CA ALA A 60 17.95 3.54 0.17
C ALA A 60 18.30 2.10 0.55
N ALA A 61 17.49 1.46 1.38
CA ALA A 61 17.75 0.10 1.85
C ALA A 61 17.47 -0.95 0.77
N GLU A 62 16.41 -0.76 -0.02
CA GLU A 62 15.99 -1.76 -0.99
C GLU A 62 15.56 -1.10 -2.31
N PRO A 63 16.51 -0.53 -3.07
CA PRO A 63 16.16 0.20 -4.31
C PRO A 63 15.61 -0.69 -5.42
N ALA A 64 15.84 -2.00 -5.37
CA ALA A 64 15.23 -2.93 -6.33
C ALA A 64 13.73 -3.13 -6.06
N LYS A 65 13.29 -2.83 -4.85
CA LYS A 65 11.91 -3.06 -4.40
C LYS A 65 11.11 -1.77 -4.37
N PHE A 66 11.69 -0.69 -3.81
CA PHE A 66 11.01 0.58 -3.61
C PHE A 66 11.61 1.69 -4.46
N PHE A 67 10.75 2.57 -4.96
CA PHE A 67 11.20 3.72 -5.75
C PHE A 67 10.20 4.86 -5.68
N THR A 68 10.53 5.97 -6.31
CA THR A 68 9.64 7.12 -6.44
C THR A 68 9.68 7.63 -7.88
N THR A 69 8.77 8.51 -8.23
CA THR A 69 8.73 9.17 -9.53
C THR A 69 8.56 10.66 -9.29
N PRO A 70 8.83 11.53 -10.29
CA PRO A 70 8.66 12.98 -10.11
C PRO A 70 7.28 13.38 -9.59
N HIS A 71 6.23 12.65 -9.97
CA HIS A 71 4.87 12.92 -9.51
C HIS A 71 4.75 12.79 -7.98
N TYR A 72 5.51 11.89 -7.38
CA TYR A 72 5.44 11.61 -5.94
C TYR A 72 6.61 12.19 -5.14
N ASP A 73 7.54 12.86 -5.80
CA ASP A 73 8.64 13.50 -5.08
C ASP A 73 8.09 14.56 -4.13
N GLY A 74 8.63 14.61 -2.92
CA GLY A 74 8.16 15.52 -1.89
C GLY A 74 6.93 15.06 -1.14
N HIS A 75 6.42 13.86 -1.43
CA HIS A 75 5.26 13.29 -0.75
C HIS A 75 5.64 12.02 0.00
N ALA A 76 4.97 11.76 1.12
CA ALA A 76 5.18 10.53 1.91
C ALA A 76 4.45 9.36 1.25
N ILE A 77 4.81 9.08 0.01
CA ILE A 77 4.23 8.03 -0.83
C ILE A 77 5.37 7.31 -1.52
N VAL A 78 5.37 5.98 -1.48
CA VAL A 78 6.40 5.14 -2.08
C VAL A 78 5.75 4.18 -3.08
N LEU A 79 6.52 3.76 -4.08
CA LEU A 79 6.09 2.76 -5.04
C LEU A 79 6.85 1.47 -4.79
N ALA A 80 6.15 0.34 -4.87
CA ALA A 80 6.73 -0.98 -4.64
C ALA A 80 6.47 -1.89 -5.84
N ARG A 81 7.53 -2.57 -6.30
CA ARG A 81 7.43 -3.48 -7.44
C ARG A 81 6.91 -4.84 -7.00
N PHE A 82 5.87 -5.35 -7.68
CA PHE A 82 5.31 -6.67 -7.37
C PHE A 82 6.37 -7.78 -7.50
N GLY A 83 7.24 -7.68 -8.49
CA GLY A 83 8.22 -8.71 -8.75
C GLY A 83 9.34 -8.80 -7.72
N ALA A 84 9.44 -7.83 -6.82
CA ALA A 84 10.49 -7.79 -5.80
C ALA A 84 9.98 -8.08 -4.38
N VAL A 85 8.67 -8.38 -4.23
CA VAL A 85 8.08 -8.71 -2.93
C VAL A 85 7.35 -10.05 -3.04
N ASP A 86 7.26 -10.79 -1.93
CA ASP A 86 6.43 -11.98 -1.89
C ASP A 86 5.07 -11.63 -1.27
N ALA A 87 4.17 -12.61 -1.20
CA ALA A 87 2.81 -12.37 -0.71
C ALA A 87 2.78 -11.96 0.76
N GLU A 88 3.67 -12.51 1.58
CA GLU A 88 3.75 -12.16 3.00
C GLU A 88 4.16 -10.70 3.16
N GLU A 89 5.20 -10.29 2.47
CA GLU A 89 5.67 -8.90 2.51
C GLU A 89 4.62 -7.95 1.95
N MET A 90 3.96 -8.33 0.87
CA MET A 90 2.88 -7.51 0.30
C MET A 90 1.75 -7.31 1.31
N GLY A 91 1.39 -8.36 2.04
CA GLY A 91 0.40 -8.26 3.11
C GLY A 91 0.82 -7.30 4.21
N GLU A 92 2.09 -7.31 4.58
CA GLU A 92 2.62 -6.39 5.59
C GLU A 92 2.59 -4.94 5.10
N LEU A 93 2.98 -4.71 3.85
CA LEU A 93 2.94 -3.37 3.26
C LEU A 93 1.52 -2.81 3.21
N LEU A 94 0.57 -3.63 2.79
CA LEU A 94 -0.84 -3.23 2.72
C LEU A 94 -1.40 -2.95 4.12
N THR A 95 -1.08 -3.79 5.09
CA THR A 95 -1.55 -3.62 6.46
C THR A 95 -1.03 -2.32 7.07
N GLU A 96 0.25 -2.01 6.87
CA GLU A 96 0.82 -0.79 7.42
C GLU A 96 0.23 0.46 6.76
N ALA A 97 0.01 0.43 5.44
CA ALA A 97 -0.66 1.52 4.74
C ALA A 97 -2.09 1.70 5.23
N TRP A 98 -2.81 0.60 5.43
CA TRP A 98 -4.16 0.60 5.97
C TRP A 98 -4.20 1.25 7.37
N ARG A 99 -3.24 0.90 8.25
CA ARG A 99 -3.16 1.48 9.59
C ARG A 99 -3.02 3.00 9.56
N LEU A 100 -2.29 3.52 8.58
CA LEU A 100 -2.10 4.96 8.45
C LEU A 100 -3.39 5.70 8.14
N ARG A 101 -4.34 5.04 7.48
CA ARG A 101 -5.58 5.66 7.03
C ARG A 101 -6.81 5.25 7.85
N ALA A 102 -6.77 4.09 8.51
CA ALA A 102 -7.89 3.59 9.27
C ALA A 102 -8.18 4.47 10.49
N PRO A 103 -9.45 4.61 10.88
CA PRO A 103 -9.77 5.26 12.17
C PRO A 103 -9.08 4.51 13.30
N LYS A 104 -8.65 5.25 14.32
CA LYS A 104 -7.93 4.65 15.46
C LYS A 104 -8.67 3.50 16.11
N ARG A 105 -9.99 3.61 16.25
CA ARG A 105 -10.79 2.53 16.83
C ARG A 105 -10.72 1.26 15.99
N LEU A 106 -10.83 1.41 14.68
CA LEU A 106 -10.80 0.27 13.78
C LEU A 106 -9.44 -0.40 13.80
N ALA A 107 -8.37 0.38 13.79
CA ALA A 107 -7.02 -0.15 13.88
C ALA A 107 -6.78 -0.87 15.22
N ALA A 108 -7.29 -0.32 16.32
CA ALA A 108 -7.17 -0.93 17.65
C ALA A 108 -7.92 -2.27 17.70
N GLU A 109 -9.11 -2.34 17.13
CA GLU A 109 -9.88 -3.59 17.06
C GLU A 109 -9.15 -4.64 16.26
N PHE A 110 -8.54 -4.24 15.16
CA PHE A 110 -7.75 -5.15 14.33
C PHE A 110 -6.56 -5.71 15.12
N ASP A 111 -5.84 -4.85 15.83
CA ASP A 111 -4.68 -5.25 16.63
C ASP A 111 -5.08 -6.19 17.76
N ALA A 112 -6.24 -5.97 18.36
CA ALA A 112 -6.72 -6.82 19.45
C ALA A 112 -7.05 -8.25 19.00
N ARG A 113 -7.30 -8.45 17.70
CA ARG A 113 -7.59 -9.77 17.13
C ARG A 113 -6.34 -10.52 16.69
N ALA A 114 -5.24 -9.81 16.53
CA ALA A 114 -4.01 -10.38 16.00
C ALA A 114 -3.28 -11.29 16.98
#